data_0f42cc0b7337bb73bfa0700db66e85b1
#
_entry.id   0f42cc0b7337bb73bfa0700db66e85b1
#
_cell.length_a   1.000
_cell.length_b   1.000
_cell.length_c   1.000
_cell.angle_alpha   90.00
_cell.angle_beta   90.00
_cell.angle_gamma   90.00
#
_symmetry.space_group_name_H-M   'P 1'
#
loop_
_entity.id
_entity.type
_entity.pdbx_description
1 polymer ?
#
loop_
_entity_poly.entity_id
_entity_poly.type
_entity_poly.pdbx_seq_one_letter_code
_entity_poly.pdbx_strand_id
1 'polypeptide(L)'
;MNESLVDMTGAAPGRVKVLDLFAACTSRGKVDKDRAMRLLKSHAHGMLLQGASSDAGGSEEALGHGLYSGHAYAITDCRMTSSGEALVQLRNPWGGHEWTGAWNDKDPRWTDALKRELNHTDRDDGMFWMSIDDFAKNFTEITFVDMVPDSFTVLRAEGAWTAETAGGCANNKTWKDNPQLLLKVTKPTHLTISLNQPDTRMEAKKMGKAAFDKLYRDGAGYDEYIGFAVFQGGARRARYASRDILASADYTCVRTVSTTISDLQPGEYTIVPTTFDPKQMKFHMRFWANNKIKLVDTMGGRDFKIFDASGDGLNKQAMVPLSESEGQIVPVEQVGRFLALALTPLSSPSFCNPSLVFFQ
;
A
#
# COMPACT_ATOMS: atom_id res chain seq x y z
N MET A 1 -1.73 -8.24 -1.32
CA MET A 1 -1.86 -7.18 -2.36
C MET A 1 -0.86 -6.05 -2.16
N ASN A 2 -0.87 -5.35 -1.01
CA ASN A 2 0.00 -4.18 -0.78
C ASN A 2 1.50 -4.46 -0.99
N GLU A 3 2.00 -5.58 -0.48
CA GLU A 3 3.41 -5.98 -0.63
C GLU A 3 3.84 -6.15 -2.08
N SER A 4 2.99 -6.78 -2.90
CA SER A 4 3.28 -6.98 -4.32
C SER A 4 3.33 -5.66 -5.09
N LEU A 5 2.43 -4.71 -4.78
CA LEU A 5 2.45 -3.39 -5.37
C LEU A 5 3.73 -2.62 -4.99
N VAL A 6 4.13 -2.67 -3.71
CA VAL A 6 5.37 -2.04 -3.23
C VAL A 6 6.61 -2.68 -3.87
N ASP A 7 6.64 -4.01 -3.98
CA ASP A 7 7.77 -4.73 -4.58
C ASP A 7 7.95 -4.39 -6.06
N MET A 8 6.84 -4.24 -6.80
CA MET A 8 6.89 -3.89 -8.22
C MET A 8 7.24 -2.43 -8.48
N THR A 9 6.85 -1.53 -7.61
CA THR A 9 6.92 -0.08 -7.89
C THR A 9 7.94 0.66 -7.05
N GLY A 10 8.36 0.10 -5.91
CA GLY A 10 9.15 0.82 -4.91
C GLY A 10 8.42 2.00 -4.25
N ALA A 11 7.14 2.17 -4.58
CA ALA A 11 6.32 3.30 -4.16
C ALA A 11 5.89 3.21 -2.68
N ALA A 12 5.35 4.30 -2.16
CA ALA A 12 4.86 4.37 -0.79
C ALA A 12 3.53 3.58 -0.65
N PRO A 13 3.45 2.63 0.29
CA PRO A 13 2.24 1.84 0.49
C PRO A 13 1.17 2.62 1.25
N GLY A 14 -0.08 2.41 0.90
CA GLY A 14 -1.24 2.90 1.63
C GLY A 14 -2.37 1.87 1.64
N ARG A 15 -3.25 2.00 2.64
CA ARG A 15 -4.42 1.16 2.80
C ARG A 15 -5.51 1.92 3.53
N VAL A 16 -6.75 1.76 3.09
CA VAL A 16 -7.93 2.33 3.74
C VAL A 16 -9.07 1.31 3.73
N LYS A 17 -9.76 1.19 4.86
CA LYS A 17 -11.01 0.43 4.90
C LYS A 17 -12.09 1.22 4.16
N VAL A 18 -12.88 0.55 3.35
CA VAL A 18 -13.97 1.17 2.59
C VAL A 18 -14.96 1.83 3.54
N LEU A 19 -15.30 1.19 4.66
CA LEU A 19 -16.18 1.75 5.68
C LEU A 19 -15.65 3.07 6.28
N ASP A 20 -14.36 3.17 6.54
CA ASP A 20 -13.75 4.38 7.10
C ASP A 20 -13.76 5.53 6.10
N LEU A 21 -13.49 5.23 4.82
CA LEU A 21 -13.57 6.19 3.74
C LEU A 21 -15.00 6.75 3.60
N PHE A 22 -16.01 5.87 3.63
CA PHE A 22 -17.40 6.30 3.54
C PHE A 22 -17.89 7.01 4.81
N ALA A 23 -17.45 6.59 6.01
CA ALA A 23 -17.73 7.30 7.25
C ALA A 23 -17.20 8.74 7.21
N ALA A 24 -15.97 8.94 6.70
CA ALA A 24 -15.38 10.26 6.51
C ALA A 24 -16.16 11.14 5.50
N CYS A 25 -16.92 10.51 4.60
CA CYS A 25 -17.76 11.18 3.60
C CYS A 25 -19.23 11.32 4.04
N THR A 26 -19.62 10.78 5.21
CA THR A 26 -20.99 10.77 5.67
C THR A 26 -21.26 11.97 6.58
N SER A 27 -22.29 12.74 6.25
CA SER A 27 -22.79 13.83 7.09
C SER A 27 -24.31 13.67 7.26
N ARG A 28 -24.78 13.73 8.52
CA ARG A 28 -26.20 13.57 8.88
C ARG A 28 -26.86 12.31 8.29
N GLY A 29 -26.12 11.20 8.25
CA GLY A 29 -26.58 9.91 7.73
C GLY A 29 -26.66 9.81 6.20
N LYS A 30 -26.17 10.81 5.47
CA LYS A 30 -26.09 10.81 4.01
C LYS A 30 -24.65 10.79 3.55
N VAL A 31 -24.32 9.88 2.62
CA VAL A 31 -23.00 9.84 1.98
C VAL A 31 -22.90 10.96 0.97
N ASP A 32 -21.90 11.81 1.12
CA ASP A 32 -21.49 12.78 0.10
C ASP A 32 -20.68 12.02 -1.00
N LYS A 33 -21.40 11.64 -2.05
CA LYS A 33 -20.83 10.88 -3.17
C LYS A 33 -19.73 11.65 -3.89
N ASP A 34 -19.89 12.96 -4.05
CA ASP A 34 -18.86 13.80 -4.66
C ASP A 34 -17.58 13.80 -3.83
N ARG A 35 -17.69 13.87 -2.52
CA ARG A 35 -16.53 13.79 -1.62
C ARG A 35 -15.89 12.41 -1.66
N ALA A 36 -16.67 11.34 -1.65
CA ALA A 36 -16.16 9.97 -1.76
C ALA A 36 -15.42 9.76 -3.09
N MET A 37 -16.00 10.23 -4.20
CA MET A 37 -15.35 10.17 -5.52
C MET A 37 -14.09 11.02 -5.59
N ARG A 38 -14.07 12.21 -4.98
CA ARG A 38 -12.84 13.02 -4.88
C ARG A 38 -11.77 12.32 -4.06
N LEU A 39 -12.11 11.67 -2.96
CA LEU A 39 -11.16 10.90 -2.16
C LEU A 39 -10.62 9.69 -2.93
N LEU A 40 -11.48 8.91 -3.59
CA LEU A 40 -11.04 7.83 -4.48
C LEU A 40 -10.13 8.36 -5.60
N LYS A 41 -10.44 9.51 -6.18
CA LYS A 41 -9.61 10.16 -7.21
C LYS A 41 -8.37 10.84 -6.65
N SER A 42 -8.39 11.39 -5.45
CA SER A 42 -7.21 12.07 -4.88
C SER A 42 -6.07 11.10 -4.64
N HIS A 43 -6.41 9.85 -4.40
CA HIS A 43 -5.46 8.75 -4.45
C HIS A 43 -5.08 8.35 -5.89
N ALA A 44 -5.78 8.88 -6.92
CA ALA A 44 -5.55 8.57 -8.34
C ALA A 44 -4.84 9.70 -9.12
N HIS A 45 -4.51 10.83 -8.49
CA HIS A 45 -3.76 11.91 -9.13
C HIS A 45 -2.26 11.60 -9.16
N GLY A 46 -1.84 11.04 -10.29
CA GLY A 46 -0.46 10.74 -10.59
C GLY A 46 -0.07 9.29 -10.26
N MET A 47 -0.33 8.37 -11.16
CA MET A 47 0.17 6.98 -11.16
C MET A 47 -0.09 6.20 -9.86
N LEU A 48 -1.29 6.26 -9.34
CA LEU A 48 -1.73 5.45 -8.23
C LEU A 48 -2.25 4.11 -8.74
N LEU A 49 -1.69 3.01 -8.25
CA LEU A 49 -2.26 1.69 -8.45
C LEU A 49 -3.17 1.38 -7.27
N GLN A 50 -4.45 1.16 -7.53
CA GLN A 50 -5.44 0.81 -6.52
C GLN A 50 -5.99 -0.58 -6.77
N GLY A 51 -6.14 -1.33 -5.69
CA GLY A 51 -6.86 -2.59 -5.70
C GLY A 51 -7.89 -2.62 -4.59
N ALA A 52 -9.04 -3.17 -4.87
CA ALA A 52 -10.08 -3.41 -3.89
C ALA A 52 -10.23 -4.90 -3.63
N SER A 53 -10.46 -5.29 -2.40
CA SER A 53 -10.76 -6.67 -2.02
C SER A 53 -12.11 -6.75 -1.30
N SER A 54 -12.87 -7.76 -1.64
CA SER A 54 -14.01 -8.22 -0.86
C SER A 54 -13.51 -9.18 0.20
N ASP A 55 -14.22 -9.30 1.26
CA ASP A 55 -13.93 -9.92 2.53
C ASP A 55 -12.78 -10.96 2.61
N ALA A 56 -12.12 -11.01 3.78
CA ALA A 56 -10.87 -11.73 4.04
C ALA A 56 -11.06 -13.21 4.41
N GLY A 57 -11.91 -13.92 3.71
CA GLY A 57 -11.95 -15.38 3.78
C GLY A 57 -10.71 -15.97 3.08
N GLY A 58 -10.04 -16.94 3.68
CA GLY A 58 -8.80 -17.52 3.14
C GLY A 58 -8.97 -18.34 1.86
N SER A 59 -10.14 -18.38 1.25
CA SER A 59 -10.45 -19.04 -0.04
C SER A 59 -11.29 -18.09 -0.90
N GLU A 60 -11.05 -18.15 -2.22
CA GLU A 60 -11.88 -17.42 -3.19
C GLU A 60 -13.23 -18.15 -3.34
N GLU A 61 -14.27 -17.58 -2.74
CA GLU A 61 -15.64 -18.09 -2.80
C GLU A 61 -16.55 -17.11 -3.53
N ALA A 62 -17.47 -17.60 -4.32
CA ALA A 62 -18.42 -16.77 -5.03
C ALA A 62 -19.37 -16.05 -4.04
N LEU A 63 -19.35 -14.72 -4.05
CA LEU A 63 -20.24 -13.87 -3.24
C LEU A 63 -21.59 -13.60 -3.89
N GLY A 64 -21.79 -14.03 -5.13
CA GLY A 64 -22.90 -13.66 -5.98
C GLY A 64 -22.59 -12.43 -6.83
N HIS A 65 -23.46 -12.17 -7.79
CA HIS A 65 -23.30 -11.07 -8.74
C HIS A 65 -21.95 -10.99 -9.47
N GLY A 66 -21.31 -12.15 -9.68
CA GLY A 66 -20.01 -12.22 -10.38
C GLY A 66 -18.79 -11.85 -9.53
N LEU A 67 -18.96 -11.54 -8.25
CA LEU A 67 -17.86 -11.22 -7.33
C LEU A 67 -17.41 -12.44 -6.53
N TYR A 68 -16.15 -12.40 -6.09
CA TYR A 68 -15.52 -13.44 -5.28
C TYR A 68 -14.93 -12.83 -4.00
N SER A 69 -15.06 -13.56 -2.87
CA SER A 69 -14.38 -13.22 -1.61
C SER A 69 -12.89 -13.50 -1.70
N GLY A 70 -12.09 -12.85 -0.87
CA GLY A 70 -10.64 -13.06 -0.84
C GLY A 70 -9.91 -12.72 -2.16
N HIS A 71 -10.64 -12.18 -3.14
CA HIS A 71 -10.15 -11.84 -4.47
C HIS A 71 -9.87 -10.35 -4.59
N ALA A 72 -8.91 -9.99 -5.41
CA ALA A 72 -8.49 -8.62 -5.59
C ALA A 72 -8.85 -8.10 -6.99
N TYR A 73 -9.44 -6.92 -7.02
CA TYR A 73 -9.87 -6.23 -8.24
C TYR A 73 -9.08 -4.93 -8.38
N ALA A 74 -8.64 -4.60 -9.59
CA ALA A 74 -8.04 -3.30 -9.85
C ALA A 74 -9.12 -2.23 -9.99
N ILE A 75 -8.97 -1.10 -9.30
CA ILE A 75 -9.78 0.10 -9.55
C ILE A 75 -9.11 0.83 -10.72
N THR A 76 -9.81 0.94 -11.85
CA THR A 76 -9.26 1.51 -13.09
C THR A 76 -9.76 2.94 -13.34
N ASP A 77 -10.98 3.27 -12.90
CA ASP A 77 -11.51 4.63 -13.00
C ASP A 77 -12.58 4.89 -11.94
N CYS A 78 -12.84 6.16 -11.66
CA CYS A 78 -13.91 6.65 -10.80
C CYS A 78 -14.52 7.90 -11.42
N ARG A 79 -15.80 7.91 -11.70
CA ARG A 79 -16.47 9.00 -12.41
C ARG A 79 -17.77 9.45 -11.74
N MET A 80 -17.94 10.76 -11.62
CA MET A 80 -19.27 11.38 -11.56
C MET A 80 -19.71 11.60 -12.99
N THR A 81 -20.81 10.98 -13.39
CA THR A 81 -21.35 11.13 -14.73
C THR A 81 -22.08 12.45 -14.92
N SER A 82 -22.28 12.86 -16.15
CA SER A 82 -23.09 14.04 -16.48
C SER A 82 -24.56 13.91 -16.03
N SER A 83 -25.05 12.68 -15.82
CA SER A 83 -26.37 12.38 -15.25
C SER A 83 -26.40 12.36 -13.72
N GLY A 84 -25.28 12.58 -13.04
CA GLY A 84 -25.17 12.62 -11.58
C GLY A 84 -24.97 11.26 -10.91
N GLU A 85 -24.63 10.21 -11.68
CA GLU A 85 -24.29 8.90 -11.14
C GLU A 85 -22.80 8.85 -10.74
N ALA A 86 -22.54 8.28 -9.58
CA ALA A 86 -21.19 8.03 -9.09
C ALA A 86 -20.82 6.56 -9.37
N LEU A 87 -19.93 6.35 -10.32
CA LEU A 87 -19.55 5.03 -10.81
C LEU A 87 -18.06 4.76 -10.60
N VAL A 88 -17.76 3.51 -10.24
CA VAL A 88 -16.40 2.98 -10.09
C VAL A 88 -16.20 1.90 -11.14
N GLN A 89 -15.11 1.98 -11.89
CA GLN A 89 -14.70 0.94 -12.82
C GLN A 89 -13.70 0.03 -12.15
N LEU A 90 -13.95 -1.25 -12.26
CA LEU A 90 -13.10 -2.31 -11.71
C LEU A 90 -12.68 -3.28 -12.81
N ARG A 91 -11.55 -3.93 -12.59
CA ARG A 91 -11.09 -5.02 -13.42
C ARG A 91 -10.83 -6.27 -12.61
N ASN A 92 -11.49 -7.36 -12.98
CA ASN A 92 -11.14 -8.69 -12.52
C ASN A 92 -9.87 -9.17 -13.27
N PRO A 93 -8.77 -9.52 -12.56
CA PRO A 93 -7.53 -9.98 -13.19
C PRO A 93 -7.69 -11.29 -13.96
N TRP A 94 -8.77 -12.05 -13.73
CA TRP A 94 -9.05 -13.27 -14.51
C TRP A 94 -9.48 -12.98 -15.95
N GLY A 95 -9.81 -11.72 -16.28
CA GLY A 95 -10.25 -11.35 -17.65
C GLY A 95 -11.65 -11.82 -17.99
N GLY A 96 -12.50 -12.01 -16.99
CA GLY A 96 -13.91 -12.40 -17.08
C GLY A 96 -14.52 -12.43 -15.68
N HIS A 97 -15.70 -12.99 -15.50
CA HIS A 97 -16.45 -13.00 -14.23
C HIS A 97 -16.70 -11.56 -13.73
N GLU A 98 -17.53 -10.87 -14.46
CA GLU A 98 -17.84 -9.47 -14.24
C GLU A 98 -19.06 -9.30 -13.32
N TRP A 99 -19.22 -8.10 -12.81
CA TRP A 99 -20.37 -7.67 -12.03
C TRP A 99 -21.67 -7.84 -12.80
N THR A 100 -22.67 -8.49 -12.21
CA THR A 100 -23.99 -8.72 -12.81
C THR A 100 -25.11 -7.89 -12.17
N GLY A 101 -24.78 -7.03 -11.20
CA GLY A 101 -25.73 -6.12 -10.58
C GLY A 101 -25.96 -4.85 -11.38
N ALA A 102 -26.36 -3.79 -10.69
CA ALA A 102 -26.61 -2.49 -11.29
C ALA A 102 -25.38 -1.90 -11.98
N TRP A 103 -25.53 -1.34 -13.18
CA TRP A 103 -24.47 -0.82 -14.02
C TRP A 103 -23.50 -1.89 -14.59
N ASN A 104 -23.93 -3.17 -14.63
CA ASN A 104 -23.20 -4.17 -15.41
C ASN A 104 -23.22 -3.79 -16.90
N ASP A 105 -22.40 -4.44 -17.70
CA ASP A 105 -22.19 -4.09 -19.10
C ASP A 105 -23.44 -4.06 -19.96
N LYS A 106 -24.45 -4.87 -19.62
CA LYS A 106 -25.74 -5.00 -20.32
C LYS A 106 -26.88 -4.23 -19.67
N ASP A 107 -26.57 -3.40 -18.67
CA ASP A 107 -27.59 -2.66 -17.94
C ASP A 107 -28.34 -1.68 -18.88
N PRO A 108 -29.69 -1.64 -18.85
CA PRO A 108 -30.47 -0.77 -19.73
C PRO A 108 -30.29 0.74 -19.45
N ARG A 109 -29.66 1.12 -18.36
CA ARG A 109 -29.32 2.52 -18.04
C ARG A 109 -28.19 3.08 -18.90
N TRP A 110 -27.43 2.24 -19.59
CA TRP A 110 -26.39 2.68 -20.53
C TRP A 110 -26.97 3.36 -21.75
N THR A 111 -27.05 4.68 -21.72
CA THR A 111 -27.36 5.49 -22.90
C THR A 111 -26.13 5.63 -23.79
N ASP A 112 -26.31 5.91 -25.09
CA ASP A 112 -25.18 6.16 -26.01
C ASP A 112 -24.30 7.34 -25.55
N ALA A 113 -24.88 8.32 -24.88
CA ALA A 113 -24.17 9.45 -24.30
C ALA A 113 -23.23 8.98 -23.17
N LEU A 114 -23.73 8.18 -22.21
CA LEU A 114 -22.97 7.64 -21.11
C LEU A 114 -21.89 6.65 -21.58
N LYS A 115 -22.21 5.81 -22.57
CA LYS A 115 -21.22 4.91 -23.17
C LYS A 115 -20.03 5.67 -23.74
N ARG A 116 -20.28 6.77 -24.45
CA ARG A 116 -19.20 7.62 -24.97
C ARG A 116 -18.45 8.36 -23.85
N GLU A 117 -19.18 8.89 -22.87
CA GLU A 117 -18.58 9.62 -21.74
C GLU A 117 -17.58 8.75 -20.95
N LEU A 118 -17.93 7.48 -20.74
CA LEU A 118 -17.17 6.55 -19.91
C LEU A 118 -16.32 5.55 -20.73
N ASN A 119 -16.26 5.67 -22.04
CA ASN A 119 -15.63 4.69 -22.95
C ASN A 119 -16.11 3.24 -22.65
N HIS A 120 -17.39 3.10 -22.30
CA HIS A 120 -17.97 1.82 -21.92
C HIS A 120 -18.05 0.89 -23.14
N THR A 121 -17.65 -0.37 -22.94
CA THR A 121 -17.77 -1.45 -23.92
C THR A 121 -18.45 -2.66 -23.27
N ASP A 122 -19.37 -3.30 -24.00
CA ASP A 122 -19.99 -4.57 -23.60
C ASP A 122 -19.09 -5.72 -24.07
N ARG A 123 -18.03 -6.01 -23.29
CA ARG A 123 -17.06 -7.08 -23.57
C ARG A 123 -16.81 -7.87 -22.31
N ASP A 124 -16.76 -9.19 -22.42
CA ASP A 124 -16.32 -10.06 -21.32
C ASP A 124 -14.78 -10.05 -21.26
N ASP A 125 -14.20 -8.98 -20.75
CA ASP A 125 -12.76 -8.76 -20.61
C ASP A 125 -12.30 -8.53 -19.16
N GLY A 126 -13.23 -8.72 -18.24
CA GLY A 126 -13.06 -8.54 -16.81
C GLY A 126 -13.25 -7.11 -16.33
N MET A 127 -13.52 -6.16 -17.21
CA MET A 127 -13.77 -4.76 -16.85
C MET A 127 -15.26 -4.51 -16.70
N PHE A 128 -15.66 -3.90 -15.59
CA PHE A 128 -17.06 -3.59 -15.34
C PHE A 128 -17.21 -2.31 -14.52
N TRP A 129 -18.37 -1.70 -14.65
CA TRP A 129 -18.78 -0.57 -13.83
C TRP A 129 -19.75 -1.00 -12.75
N MET A 130 -19.72 -0.31 -11.63
CA MET A 130 -20.73 -0.44 -10.57
C MET A 130 -20.97 0.89 -9.89
N SER A 131 -22.12 1.02 -9.21
CA SER A 131 -22.37 2.19 -8.40
C SER A 131 -21.42 2.26 -7.21
N ILE A 132 -21.11 3.48 -6.76
CA ILE A 132 -20.32 3.66 -5.53
C ILE A 132 -20.99 3.05 -4.30
N ASP A 133 -22.32 2.98 -4.29
CA ASP A 133 -23.09 2.36 -3.21
C ASP A 133 -22.91 0.84 -3.21
N ASP A 134 -22.90 0.20 -4.38
CA ASP A 134 -22.62 -1.24 -4.50
C ASP A 134 -21.16 -1.54 -4.21
N PHE A 135 -20.24 -0.68 -4.62
CA PHE A 135 -18.83 -0.77 -4.24
C PHE A 135 -18.67 -0.76 -2.72
N ALA A 136 -19.33 0.18 -2.02
CA ALA A 136 -19.28 0.28 -0.57
C ALA A 136 -19.83 -0.95 0.17
N LYS A 137 -20.79 -1.66 -0.43
CA LYS A 137 -21.40 -2.87 0.15
C LYS A 137 -20.54 -4.12 -0.04
N ASN A 138 -19.86 -4.22 -1.18
CA ASN A 138 -19.21 -5.46 -1.60
C ASN A 138 -17.69 -5.49 -1.37
N PHE A 139 -17.07 -4.33 -1.15
CA PHE A 139 -15.64 -4.23 -0.94
C PHE A 139 -15.32 -3.74 0.48
N THR A 140 -14.30 -4.32 1.10
CA THR A 140 -13.92 -4.04 2.49
C THR A 140 -12.70 -3.17 2.61
N GLU A 141 -11.77 -3.28 1.66
CA GLU A 141 -10.48 -2.62 1.73
C GLU A 141 -10.01 -2.13 0.36
N ILE A 142 -9.42 -0.95 0.35
CA ILE A 142 -8.67 -0.40 -0.78
C ILE A 142 -7.20 -0.39 -0.39
N THR A 143 -6.40 -1.04 -1.21
CA THR A 143 -4.94 -1.01 -1.12
C THR A 143 -4.39 -0.17 -2.26
N PHE A 144 -3.44 0.69 -1.97
CA PHE A 144 -2.84 1.54 -2.98
C PHE A 144 -1.34 1.74 -2.75
N VAL A 145 -0.66 2.23 -3.76
CA VAL A 145 0.71 2.74 -3.66
C VAL A 145 0.77 4.12 -4.32
N ASP A 146 1.37 5.06 -3.63
CA ASP A 146 1.64 6.39 -4.17
C ASP A 146 2.94 6.35 -4.97
N MET A 147 2.82 6.45 -6.29
CA MET A 147 3.97 6.60 -7.17
C MET A 147 4.61 7.97 -6.93
N VAL A 148 5.81 7.93 -6.42
CA VAL A 148 6.52 9.13 -5.99
C VAL A 148 7.17 9.79 -7.20
N PRO A 149 6.95 11.09 -7.46
CA PRO A 149 7.66 11.82 -8.51
C PRO A 149 9.18 11.78 -8.31
N ASP A 150 9.95 11.79 -9.40
CA ASP A 150 11.42 11.81 -9.37
C ASP A 150 12.00 13.00 -8.59
N SER A 151 11.22 14.06 -8.42
CA SER A 151 11.58 15.24 -7.62
C SER A 151 11.58 15.00 -6.11
N PHE A 152 11.01 13.88 -5.64
CA PHE A 152 10.98 13.58 -4.22
C PHE A 152 12.34 13.12 -3.72
N THR A 153 12.64 13.50 -2.48
CA THR A 153 13.76 12.93 -1.73
C THR A 153 13.33 11.56 -1.19
N VAL A 154 14.08 10.52 -1.53
CA VAL A 154 13.85 9.16 -1.00
C VAL A 154 15.05 8.78 -0.15
N LEU A 155 14.82 8.52 1.14
CA LEU A 155 15.84 8.05 2.07
C LEU A 155 15.48 6.67 2.62
N ARG A 156 16.50 5.91 2.98
CA ARG A 156 16.37 4.61 3.64
C ARG A 156 17.23 4.60 4.91
N ALA A 157 16.69 4.03 5.97
CA ALA A 157 17.40 3.75 7.21
C ALA A 157 17.26 2.27 7.55
N GLU A 158 18.37 1.57 7.71
CA GLU A 158 18.40 0.17 8.17
C GLU A 158 18.79 0.13 9.63
N GLY A 159 18.07 -0.67 10.41
CA GLY A 159 18.29 -0.86 11.83
C GLY A 159 18.02 -2.30 12.27
N ALA A 160 18.21 -2.52 13.56
CA ALA A 160 17.85 -3.78 14.20
C ALA A 160 17.42 -3.55 15.65
N TRP A 161 16.44 -4.29 16.07
CA TRP A 161 16.18 -4.51 17.49
C TRP A 161 17.12 -5.62 17.95
N THR A 162 18.07 -5.27 18.80
CA THR A 162 19.06 -6.18 19.37
C THR A 162 18.67 -6.58 20.79
N ALA A 163 19.50 -7.34 21.48
CA ALA A 163 19.28 -7.65 22.91
C ALA A 163 19.18 -6.39 23.77
N GLU A 164 19.92 -5.32 23.39
CA GLU A 164 19.91 -4.04 24.13
C GLU A 164 18.81 -3.09 23.65
N THR A 165 18.31 -3.25 22.41
CA THR A 165 17.41 -2.28 21.80
C THR A 165 16.03 -2.84 21.45
N ALA A 166 15.73 -4.08 21.79
CA ALA A 166 14.40 -4.67 21.62
C ALA A 166 13.46 -4.22 22.75
N GLY A 167 13.03 -2.96 22.71
CA GLY A 167 12.27 -2.33 23.78
C GLY A 167 10.78 -2.64 23.80
N GLY A 168 10.21 -3.13 22.69
CA GLY A 168 8.79 -3.41 22.56
C GLY A 168 7.90 -2.15 22.49
N CYS A 169 6.59 -2.33 22.57
CA CYS A 169 5.61 -1.24 22.56
C CYS A 169 5.59 -0.44 23.89
N ALA A 170 4.79 0.61 23.91
CA ALA A 170 4.66 1.53 25.06
C ALA A 170 4.24 0.88 26.39
N ASN A 171 3.71 -0.34 26.37
CA ASN A 171 3.37 -1.12 27.55
C ASN A 171 4.60 -1.65 28.29
N ASN A 172 5.75 -1.66 27.63
CA ASN A 172 7.00 -2.17 28.18
C ASN A 172 7.84 -1.04 28.80
N LYS A 173 8.41 -1.29 29.99
CA LYS A 173 9.33 -0.35 30.64
C LYS A 173 10.61 -0.11 29.81
N THR A 174 10.94 -1.06 28.96
CA THR A 174 12.07 -1.06 28.03
C THR A 174 11.80 -0.28 26.75
N TRP A 175 10.60 0.26 26.55
CA TRP A 175 10.25 1.01 25.34
C TRP A 175 11.29 2.09 24.94
N LYS A 176 11.86 2.77 25.91
CA LYS A 176 12.89 3.81 25.73
C LYS A 176 14.19 3.30 25.10
N ASP A 177 14.42 1.99 25.16
CA ASP A 177 15.63 1.35 24.67
C ASP A 177 15.57 1.10 23.16
N ASN A 178 14.36 1.17 22.54
CA ASN A 178 14.21 1.04 21.10
C ASN A 178 15.12 2.00 20.32
N PRO A 179 15.54 1.62 19.11
CA PRO A 179 16.25 2.52 18.20
C PRO A 179 15.45 3.80 17.96
N GLN A 180 16.11 4.94 17.92
CA GLN A 180 15.45 6.23 17.71
C GLN A 180 16.18 7.05 16.65
N LEU A 181 15.42 7.50 15.65
CA LEU A 181 15.92 8.25 14.51
C LEU A 181 15.46 9.72 14.61
N LEU A 182 16.39 10.65 14.46
CA LEU A 182 16.09 12.08 14.38
C LEU A 182 15.82 12.45 12.92
N LEU A 183 14.66 13.06 12.69
CA LEU A 183 14.27 13.66 11.43
C LEU A 183 14.35 15.20 11.55
N LYS A 184 15.03 15.84 10.60
CA LYS A 184 15.10 17.31 10.47
C LYS A 184 14.42 17.76 9.20
N VAL A 185 13.50 18.69 9.32
CA VAL A 185 12.70 19.27 8.25
C VAL A 185 12.92 20.78 8.23
N THR A 186 13.22 21.34 7.06
CA THR A 186 13.54 22.78 6.91
C THR A 186 12.46 23.57 6.21
N LYS A 187 11.51 22.91 5.53
CA LYS A 187 10.37 23.50 4.83
C LYS A 187 9.13 22.64 5.09
N PRO A 188 7.91 23.19 5.01
CA PRO A 188 6.69 22.39 5.06
C PRO A 188 6.78 21.23 4.07
N THR A 189 6.57 20.01 4.54
CA THR A 189 6.91 18.81 3.79
C THR A 189 5.77 17.79 3.83
N HIS A 190 5.37 17.33 2.66
CA HIS A 190 4.60 16.09 2.55
C HIS A 190 5.55 14.91 2.70
N LEU A 191 5.34 14.10 3.71
CA LEU A 191 6.22 13.01 4.09
C LEU A 191 5.44 11.72 4.28
N THR A 192 5.82 10.67 3.56
CA THR A 192 5.40 9.30 3.85
C THR A 192 6.56 8.53 4.47
N ILE A 193 6.26 7.79 5.53
CA ILE A 193 7.22 6.95 6.23
C ILE A 193 6.69 5.52 6.22
N SER A 194 7.54 4.54 5.92
CA SER A 194 7.24 3.14 6.14
C SER A 194 8.27 2.47 7.04
N LEU A 195 7.80 1.51 7.84
CA LEU A 195 8.60 0.56 8.59
C LEU A 195 8.36 -0.84 8.01
N ASN A 196 9.45 -1.56 7.74
CA ASN A 196 9.39 -2.85 7.06
C ASN A 196 10.18 -3.89 7.86
N GLN A 197 9.56 -5.02 8.13
CA GLN A 197 10.25 -6.21 8.62
C GLN A 197 10.76 -7.08 7.46
N PRO A 198 11.68 -8.05 7.69
CA PRO A 198 12.18 -8.95 6.66
C PRO A 198 11.05 -9.71 5.96
N ASP A 199 11.19 -9.91 4.66
CA ASP A 199 10.25 -10.74 3.90
C ASP A 199 10.41 -12.20 4.28
N THR A 200 9.40 -12.77 4.94
CA THR A 200 9.40 -14.18 5.38
C THR A 200 9.57 -15.16 4.22
N ARG A 201 9.08 -14.82 3.03
CA ARG A 201 9.23 -15.62 1.81
C ARG A 201 10.69 -15.66 1.36
N MET A 202 11.37 -14.53 1.42
CA MET A 202 12.79 -14.45 1.06
C MET A 202 13.67 -15.17 2.08
N GLU A 203 13.35 -15.06 3.36
CA GLU A 203 14.06 -15.80 4.41
C GLU A 203 13.83 -17.32 4.27
N ALA A 204 12.59 -17.77 4.06
CA ALA A 204 12.27 -19.17 3.83
C ALA A 204 12.97 -19.72 2.57
N LYS A 205 13.06 -18.92 1.49
CA LYS A 205 13.79 -19.28 0.27
C LYS A 205 15.28 -19.50 0.54
N LYS A 206 15.91 -18.68 1.37
CA LYS A 206 17.31 -18.87 1.80
C LYS A 206 17.50 -20.13 2.62
N MET A 207 16.49 -20.53 3.41
CA MET A 207 16.51 -21.77 4.20
C MET A 207 16.24 -23.03 3.38
N GLY A 208 15.84 -22.89 2.11
CA GLY A 208 15.63 -23.96 1.17
C GLY A 208 14.15 -24.33 0.92
N LYS A 209 13.96 -25.23 -0.06
CA LYS A 209 12.62 -25.56 -0.57
C LYS A 209 11.65 -26.04 0.51
N ALA A 210 12.10 -26.87 1.43
CA ALA A 210 11.22 -27.42 2.47
C ALA A 210 10.65 -26.34 3.40
N ALA A 211 11.46 -25.33 3.77
CA ALA A 211 11.04 -24.20 4.58
C ALA A 211 10.06 -23.31 3.81
N PHE A 212 10.32 -23.09 2.53
CA PHE A 212 9.44 -22.33 1.64
C PHE A 212 8.08 -23.02 1.47
N ASP A 213 8.06 -24.31 1.17
CA ASP A 213 6.83 -25.10 1.01
C ASP A 213 6.02 -25.17 2.32
N LYS A 214 6.70 -25.18 3.49
CA LYS A 214 6.04 -25.14 4.79
C LYS A 214 5.36 -23.79 5.01
N LEU A 215 6.07 -22.68 4.75
CA LEU A 215 5.53 -21.33 4.89
C LEU A 215 4.25 -21.15 4.06
N TYR A 216 4.23 -21.68 2.83
CA TYR A 216 3.05 -21.61 1.96
C TYR A 216 1.88 -22.48 2.44
N ARG A 217 2.16 -23.63 3.02
CA ARG A 217 1.10 -24.51 3.57
C ARG A 217 0.47 -23.95 4.83
N ASP A 218 1.28 -23.31 5.67
CA ASP A 218 0.84 -22.79 6.97
C ASP A 218 0.20 -21.39 6.84
N GLY A 219 0.09 -20.87 5.62
CA GLY A 219 -0.35 -19.49 5.33
C GLY A 219 0.78 -18.51 5.60
N ALA A 220 1.39 -17.98 4.53
CA ALA A 220 2.53 -17.05 4.61
C ALA A 220 2.19 -15.78 5.38
N GLY A 221 2.25 -15.86 6.70
CA GLY A 221 2.02 -14.75 7.63
C GLY A 221 3.32 -14.20 8.18
N TYR A 222 3.22 -13.03 8.76
CA TYR A 222 4.24 -12.46 9.64
C TYR A 222 3.82 -12.79 11.07
N ASP A 223 4.78 -13.09 11.94
CA ASP A 223 4.50 -13.42 13.35
C ASP A 223 4.62 -12.18 14.25
N GLU A 224 5.27 -11.12 13.75
CA GLU A 224 5.58 -9.96 14.56
C GLU A 224 4.73 -8.75 14.18
N TYR A 225 4.11 -8.15 15.20
CA TYR A 225 3.41 -6.88 15.07
C TYR A 225 4.42 -5.75 15.15
N ILE A 226 4.56 -4.98 14.08
CA ILE A 226 5.42 -3.82 13.99
C ILE A 226 4.61 -2.53 13.95
N GLY A 227 5.18 -1.46 14.48
CA GLY A 227 4.59 -0.13 14.47
C GLY A 227 5.66 0.93 14.74
N PHE A 228 5.33 2.18 14.55
CA PHE A 228 6.22 3.28 14.91
C PHE A 228 5.43 4.53 15.28
N ALA A 229 6.09 5.42 16.01
CA ALA A 229 5.55 6.73 16.33
C ALA A 229 6.54 7.85 15.97
N VAL A 230 6.00 8.97 15.52
CA VAL A 230 6.71 10.22 15.23
C VAL A 230 6.36 11.22 16.31
N PHE A 231 7.35 11.66 17.05
CA PHE A 231 7.21 12.61 18.16
C PHE A 231 7.71 14.00 17.76
N GLN A 232 7.05 15.02 18.22
CA GLN A 232 7.52 16.38 18.10
C GLN A 232 8.77 16.60 18.96
N GLY A 233 9.78 17.29 18.42
CA GLY A 233 11.07 17.56 19.06
C GLY A 233 12.12 16.49 18.76
N GLY A 234 13.39 16.92 18.68
CA GLY A 234 14.52 16.12 18.21
C GLY A 234 15.32 15.39 19.31
N ALA A 235 14.87 15.44 20.55
CA ALA A 235 15.57 14.76 21.64
C ALA A 235 15.21 13.27 21.72
N ARG A 236 16.19 12.44 22.03
CA ARG A 236 15.94 11.02 22.34
C ARG A 236 14.89 10.89 23.45
N ARG A 237 13.90 10.05 23.23
CA ARG A 237 12.78 9.85 24.16
C ARG A 237 13.13 8.86 25.25
N ALA A 238 13.05 9.30 26.51
CA ALA A 238 13.22 8.44 27.66
C ALA A 238 11.93 7.75 28.09
N ARG A 239 10.77 8.22 27.59
CA ARG A 239 9.44 7.67 27.88
C ARG A 239 8.48 7.92 26.71
N TYR A 240 7.50 7.05 26.58
CA TYR A 240 6.37 7.26 25.70
C TYR A 240 5.45 8.35 26.30
N ALA A 241 5.13 9.33 25.49
CA ALA A 241 4.18 10.38 25.86
C ALA A 241 3.23 10.62 24.70
N SER A 242 2.01 10.10 24.81
CA SER A 242 1.00 10.14 23.72
C SER A 242 0.68 11.55 23.26
N ARG A 243 0.71 12.54 24.15
CA ARG A 243 0.47 13.95 23.83
C ARG A 243 1.51 14.57 22.88
N ASP A 244 2.70 13.97 22.78
CA ASP A 244 3.80 14.46 21.94
C ASP A 244 3.83 13.74 20.58
N ILE A 245 2.92 12.79 20.35
CA ILE A 245 2.82 12.05 19.10
C ILE A 245 2.18 12.94 18.05
N LEU A 246 2.90 13.14 16.94
CA LEU A 246 2.41 13.83 15.77
C LEU A 246 1.72 12.88 14.79
N ALA A 247 2.29 11.70 14.60
CA ALA A 247 1.78 10.66 13.74
C ALA A 247 2.28 9.29 14.19
N SER A 248 1.56 8.23 13.83
CA SER A 248 1.95 6.86 14.12
C SER A 248 1.48 5.92 13.02
N ALA A 249 2.10 4.75 12.94
CA ALA A 249 1.56 3.59 12.27
C ALA A 249 1.19 2.55 13.32
N ASP A 250 -0.05 2.08 13.28
CA ASP A 250 -0.58 1.12 14.22
C ASP A 250 0.11 -0.24 14.11
N TYR A 251 0.17 -0.95 15.23
CA TYR A 251 0.74 -2.29 15.28
C TYR A 251 -0.08 -3.26 14.42
N THR A 252 0.56 -3.77 13.38
CA THR A 252 -0.06 -4.73 12.47
C THR A 252 0.95 -5.83 12.13
N CYS A 253 0.45 -7.07 12.06
CA CYS A 253 1.25 -8.24 11.70
C CYS A 253 1.35 -8.36 10.17
N VAL A 254 2.10 -7.45 9.55
CA VAL A 254 2.31 -7.37 8.10
C VAL A 254 3.77 -6.99 7.81
N ARG A 255 4.24 -7.20 6.58
CA ARG A 255 5.60 -6.81 6.20
C ARG A 255 5.86 -5.31 6.35
N THR A 256 4.89 -4.48 6.01
CA THR A 256 5.06 -3.04 5.92
C THR A 256 3.91 -2.31 6.60
N VAL A 257 4.24 -1.42 7.53
CA VAL A 257 3.31 -0.41 8.06
C VAL A 257 3.78 0.98 7.64
N SER A 258 2.85 1.90 7.41
CA SER A 258 3.16 3.24 6.91
C SER A 258 2.25 4.30 7.48
N THR A 259 2.71 5.55 7.45
CA THR A 259 1.91 6.73 7.74
C THR A 259 2.34 7.88 6.84
N THR A 260 1.41 8.79 6.54
CA THR A 260 1.66 9.98 5.74
C THR A 260 1.29 11.23 6.53
N ILE A 261 2.18 12.21 6.51
CA ILE A 261 1.99 13.53 7.12
C ILE A 261 1.98 14.54 5.97
N SER A 262 0.80 15.09 5.66
CA SER A 262 0.62 15.92 4.45
C SER A 262 1.29 17.29 4.54
N ASP A 263 1.46 17.84 5.74
CA ASP A 263 2.03 19.17 5.96
C ASP A 263 2.90 19.20 7.24
N LEU A 264 3.99 18.42 7.20
CA LEU A 264 4.96 18.40 8.29
C LEU A 264 5.72 19.72 8.33
N GLN A 265 5.55 20.49 9.40
CA GLN A 265 6.16 21.81 9.56
C GLN A 265 7.68 21.71 9.75
N PRO A 266 8.42 22.81 9.46
CA PRO A 266 9.86 22.85 9.77
C PRO A 266 10.12 22.58 11.25
N GLY A 267 11.10 21.72 11.55
CA GLY A 267 11.40 21.33 12.92
C GLY A 267 12.24 20.05 13.00
N GLU A 268 12.40 19.60 14.23
CA GLU A 268 13.05 18.34 14.56
C GLU A 268 12.04 17.37 15.16
N TYR A 269 12.11 16.10 14.76
CA TYR A 269 11.18 15.07 15.14
C TYR A 269 11.93 13.79 15.49
N THR A 270 11.46 13.06 16.50
CA THR A 270 12.03 11.75 16.84
C THR A 270 11.09 10.63 16.37
N ILE A 271 11.64 9.70 15.61
CA ILE A 271 10.92 8.52 15.11
C ILE A 271 11.39 7.31 15.89
N VAL A 272 10.46 6.53 16.42
CA VAL A 272 10.73 5.34 17.23
C VAL A 272 10.03 4.14 16.61
N PRO A 273 10.75 3.31 15.82
CA PRO A 273 10.23 2.02 15.36
C PRO A 273 10.22 1.02 16.51
N THR A 274 9.17 0.21 16.58
CA THR A 274 8.95 -0.75 17.67
C THR A 274 8.31 -2.03 17.16
N THR A 275 8.55 -3.12 17.85
CA THR A 275 7.70 -4.32 17.82
C THR A 275 6.66 -4.24 18.94
N PHE A 276 5.57 -5.01 18.88
CA PHE A 276 4.58 -5.03 19.95
C PHE A 276 5.19 -5.64 21.23
N ASP A 277 5.67 -6.86 21.15
CA ASP A 277 6.48 -7.48 22.19
C ASP A 277 7.98 -7.25 21.92
N PRO A 278 8.84 -7.19 22.94
CA PRO A 278 10.28 -7.11 22.76
C PRO A 278 10.81 -8.27 21.91
N LYS A 279 11.29 -7.96 20.70
CA LYS A 279 11.77 -8.96 19.73
C LYS A 279 13.02 -8.50 19.02
N GLN A 280 13.99 -9.41 18.92
CA GLN A 280 15.23 -9.15 18.17
C GLN A 280 15.02 -9.47 16.68
N MET A 281 15.12 -8.48 15.83
CA MET A 281 15.05 -8.64 14.37
C MET A 281 15.58 -7.42 13.65
N LYS A 282 15.94 -7.60 12.39
CA LYS A 282 16.30 -6.51 11.48
C LYS A 282 15.03 -5.82 10.98
N PHE A 283 15.17 -4.54 10.67
CA PHE A 283 14.12 -3.77 10.01
C PHE A 283 14.75 -2.74 9.07
N HIS A 284 13.93 -2.17 8.18
CA HIS A 284 14.30 -0.96 7.48
C HIS A 284 13.13 0.00 7.39
N MET A 285 13.44 1.28 7.35
CA MET A 285 12.48 2.36 7.14
C MET A 285 12.76 3.03 5.80
N ARG A 286 11.70 3.48 5.12
CA ARG A 286 11.79 4.32 3.93
C ARG A 286 11.04 5.61 4.16
N PHE A 287 11.54 6.67 3.53
CA PHE A 287 11.04 8.03 3.66
C PHE A 287 10.90 8.62 2.27
N TRP A 288 9.71 9.10 1.93
CA TRP A 288 9.43 9.80 0.68
C TRP A 288 8.96 11.21 1.01
N ALA A 289 9.69 12.21 0.58
CA ALA A 289 9.45 13.60 0.93
C ALA A 289 9.48 14.52 -0.30
N ASN A 290 8.50 15.40 -0.44
CA ASN A 290 8.49 16.40 -1.52
C ASN A 290 9.51 17.53 -1.35
N ASN A 291 10.14 17.61 -0.18
CA ASN A 291 11.22 18.53 0.12
C ASN A 291 12.40 17.76 0.74
N LYS A 292 13.59 18.38 0.72
CA LYS A 292 14.78 17.81 1.31
C LYS A 292 14.62 17.64 2.82
N ILE A 293 14.84 16.43 3.30
CA ILE A 293 14.84 16.08 4.72
C ILE A 293 16.23 15.54 5.11
N LYS A 294 16.53 15.51 6.40
CA LYS A 294 17.77 14.92 6.92
C LYS A 294 17.43 13.94 8.04
N LEU A 295 17.99 12.75 7.95
CA LEU A 295 17.94 11.73 9.00
C LEU A 295 19.28 11.72 9.75
N VAL A 296 19.21 11.52 11.08
CA VAL A 296 20.39 11.40 11.93
C VAL A 296 20.14 10.31 12.97
N ASP A 297 21.07 9.37 13.08
CA ASP A 297 21.05 8.39 14.16
C ASP A 297 21.34 9.06 15.50
N THR A 298 20.47 8.92 16.47
CA THR A 298 20.62 9.55 17.79
C THR A 298 21.73 8.93 18.63
N MET A 299 22.26 7.79 18.22
CA MET A 299 23.34 7.05 18.91
C MET A 299 24.67 7.05 18.13
N GLY A 300 24.83 8.00 17.21
CA GLY A 300 26.08 8.18 16.49
C GLY A 300 26.43 7.06 15.52
N GLY A 301 25.44 6.49 14.82
CA GLY A 301 25.61 5.47 13.80
C GLY A 301 25.59 4.03 14.32
N ARG A 302 25.18 3.82 15.56
CA ARG A 302 25.05 2.46 16.14
C ARG A 302 23.70 1.81 15.86
N ASP A 303 22.61 2.60 15.87
CA ASP A 303 21.24 2.10 15.75
C ASP A 303 20.79 2.03 14.28
N PHE A 304 21.32 2.93 13.42
CA PHE A 304 20.89 3.01 12.02
C PHE A 304 22.06 3.19 11.03
N LYS A 305 21.94 2.53 9.88
CA LYS A 305 22.67 2.88 8.66
C LYS A 305 21.71 3.67 7.74
N ILE A 306 22.10 4.88 7.39
CA ILE A 306 21.26 5.79 6.60
C ILE A 306 21.82 5.88 5.19
N PHE A 307 20.96 5.72 4.19
CA PHE A 307 21.29 5.76 2.77
C PHE A 307 20.44 6.82 2.08
N ASP A 308 21.06 7.54 1.17
CA ASP A 308 20.35 8.36 0.20
C ASP A 308 20.02 7.47 -1.01
N ALA A 309 18.74 7.18 -1.19
CA ALA A 309 18.30 6.29 -2.26
C ALA A 309 18.48 6.90 -3.67
N SER A 310 18.79 8.20 -3.77
CA SER A 310 19.12 8.86 -5.04
C SER A 310 20.50 8.46 -5.59
N GLY A 311 21.37 7.87 -4.77
CA GLY A 311 22.74 7.48 -5.14
C GLY A 311 22.95 5.98 -5.44
N ASP A 312 22.15 5.10 -4.86
CA ASP A 312 22.47 3.67 -4.80
C ASP A 312 21.69 2.78 -5.78
N GLY A 313 21.23 3.25 -6.91
CA GLY A 313 20.71 2.34 -7.96
C GLY A 313 19.52 1.44 -7.58
N LEU A 314 19.08 1.44 -6.33
CA LEU A 314 17.96 0.62 -5.84
C LEU A 314 16.62 1.04 -6.45
N ASN A 315 16.44 2.31 -6.78
CA ASN A 315 15.30 2.74 -7.57
C ASN A 315 15.43 2.37 -9.06
N LYS A 316 16.66 2.19 -9.57
CA LYS A 316 16.87 1.75 -10.96
C LYS A 316 16.73 0.24 -11.14
N GLN A 317 16.82 -0.56 -10.07
CA GLN A 317 16.62 -2.01 -10.15
C GLN A 317 15.20 -2.45 -9.79
N ALA A 318 14.43 -1.63 -9.06
CA ALA A 318 13.01 -1.88 -8.82
C ALA A 318 12.11 -1.25 -9.91
N MET A 319 12.57 -0.23 -10.58
CA MET A 319 12.01 0.21 -11.86
C MET A 319 12.70 -0.62 -12.93
N VAL A 320 12.10 -1.72 -13.36
CA VAL A 320 12.32 -2.21 -14.72
C VAL A 320 12.09 -0.98 -15.61
N PRO A 321 13.07 -0.46 -16.33
CA PRO A 321 12.80 0.60 -17.29
C PRO A 321 11.80 -0.01 -18.27
N LEU A 322 10.55 0.42 -18.21
CA LEU A 322 9.69 0.35 -19.36
C LEU A 322 10.51 1.08 -20.43
N SER A 323 11.03 0.33 -21.38
CA SER A 323 12.03 0.73 -22.36
C SER A 323 11.90 2.21 -22.73
N GLU A 324 13.04 2.91 -22.83
CA GLU A 324 13.16 4.28 -23.37
C GLU A 324 12.60 4.43 -24.82
N SER A 325 11.57 3.73 -25.17
CA SER A 325 10.81 3.95 -26.38
C SER A 325 9.66 4.89 -26.04
N GLU A 326 9.95 6.18 -26.24
CA GLU A 326 8.96 7.23 -26.48
C GLU A 326 7.95 7.40 -25.32
N GLY A 327 8.02 8.49 -24.59
CA GLY A 327 7.08 9.09 -23.64
C GLY A 327 5.58 8.75 -23.73
N GLN A 328 5.24 7.52 -23.99
CA GLN A 328 3.90 7.01 -24.00
C GLN A 328 3.54 6.55 -22.58
N ILE A 329 2.58 7.24 -22.02
CA ILE A 329 1.75 6.77 -20.92
C ILE A 329 1.39 5.31 -21.21
N VAL A 330 1.87 4.38 -20.37
CA VAL A 330 1.50 2.95 -20.50
C VAL A 330 -0.02 2.86 -20.48
N PRO A 331 -0.65 2.31 -21.53
CA PRO A 331 -2.10 2.18 -21.55
C PRO A 331 -2.58 1.43 -20.29
N VAL A 332 -3.70 1.86 -19.75
CA VAL A 332 -4.33 1.26 -18.54
C VAL A 332 -4.45 -0.27 -18.65
N GLU A 333 -4.60 -0.79 -19.86
CA GLU A 333 -4.59 -2.21 -20.19
C GLU A 333 -3.31 -2.95 -19.81
N GLN A 334 -2.14 -2.30 -19.92
CA GLN A 334 -0.87 -2.91 -19.52
C GLN A 334 -0.69 -2.86 -18.00
N VAL A 335 -1.12 -1.79 -17.35
CA VAL A 335 -1.14 -1.69 -15.89
C VAL A 335 -2.04 -2.77 -15.29
N GLY A 336 -3.21 -3.03 -15.91
CA GLY A 336 -4.10 -4.12 -15.51
C GLY A 336 -3.48 -5.51 -15.65
N ARG A 337 -2.60 -5.74 -16.63
CA ARG A 337 -1.85 -7.00 -16.77
C ARG A 337 -0.81 -7.18 -15.67
N PHE A 338 -0.12 -6.12 -15.26
CA PHE A 338 0.81 -6.16 -14.12
C PHE A 338 0.08 -6.40 -12.79
N LEU A 339 -1.06 -5.76 -12.57
CA LEU A 339 -1.91 -6.02 -11.42
C LEU A 339 -2.44 -7.46 -11.42
N ALA A 340 -2.85 -7.99 -12.59
CA ALA A 340 -3.28 -9.37 -12.72
C ALA A 340 -2.19 -10.37 -12.29
N LEU A 341 -0.94 -10.13 -12.69
CA LEU A 341 0.21 -10.95 -12.27
C LEU A 341 0.52 -10.83 -10.78
N ALA A 342 0.32 -9.65 -10.19
CA ALA A 342 0.55 -9.41 -8.76
C ALA A 342 -0.56 -9.95 -7.86
N LEU A 343 -1.78 -10.05 -8.40
CA LEU A 343 -2.99 -10.42 -7.65
C LEU A 343 -3.42 -11.86 -7.86
N THR A 344 -2.78 -12.62 -8.78
CA THR A 344 -3.06 -14.06 -8.91
C THR A 344 -2.61 -14.76 -7.63
N PRO A 345 -3.51 -15.43 -6.92
CA PRO A 345 -3.11 -16.31 -5.84
C PRO A 345 -2.26 -17.45 -6.44
N LEU A 346 -1.13 -17.72 -5.84
CA LEU A 346 -0.28 -18.86 -6.19
C LEU A 346 -0.92 -20.22 -5.74
N SER A 347 -2.23 -20.35 -5.89
CA SER A 347 -2.99 -21.51 -5.38
C SER A 347 -3.23 -22.62 -6.38
N SER A 348 -2.66 -22.61 -7.59
CA SER A 348 -2.69 -23.82 -8.43
C SER A 348 -1.31 -24.46 -8.54
N PRO A 349 -1.19 -25.77 -8.20
CA PRO A 349 0.10 -26.50 -8.23
C PRO A 349 0.66 -26.75 -9.63
N SER A 350 0.01 -26.27 -10.69
CA SER A 350 0.33 -26.67 -12.07
C SER A 350 1.15 -25.67 -12.88
N PHE A 351 1.54 -24.51 -12.31
CA PHE A 351 2.34 -23.52 -13.04
C PHE A 351 3.56 -23.00 -12.27
N CYS A 352 4.26 -23.90 -11.58
CA CYS A 352 5.65 -23.65 -11.20
C CYS A 352 6.58 -24.10 -12.34
N ASN A 353 6.66 -23.32 -13.41
CA ASN A 353 7.80 -23.39 -14.30
C ASN A 353 8.80 -22.30 -13.86
N PRO A 354 9.92 -22.68 -13.23
CA PRO A 354 10.90 -21.72 -12.72
C PRO A 354 11.67 -20.97 -13.82
N SER A 355 11.35 -21.22 -15.09
CA SER A 355 12.06 -20.64 -16.24
C SER A 355 11.43 -19.36 -16.82
N LEU A 356 10.35 -18.84 -16.23
CA LEU A 356 9.72 -17.57 -16.64
C LEU A 356 9.94 -16.47 -15.59
N VAL A 357 11.15 -16.44 -15.06
CA VAL A 357 11.67 -15.25 -14.40
C VAL A 357 12.38 -14.41 -15.47
N PHE A 358 11.69 -13.42 -15.95
CA PHE A 358 12.25 -12.23 -16.60
C PHE A 358 13.30 -12.42 -17.69
N PHE A 359 12.88 -12.35 -18.93
CA PHE A 359 13.57 -11.56 -19.97
C PHE A 359 12.56 -11.17 -21.08
N GLN A 360 12.49 -9.89 -21.27
CA GLN A 360 11.81 -9.04 -22.25
C GLN A 360 10.52 -8.41 -21.79
#